data_4fcbd2e249e346ac1582b62d2640da77
#
_entry.id   4fcbd2e249e346ac1582b62d2640da77
#
_cell.length_a   1.000
_cell.length_b   1.000
_cell.length_c   1.000
_cell.angle_alpha   90.00
_cell.angle_beta   90.00
_cell.angle_gamma   90.00
#
_symmetry.space_group_name_H-M   'P 1'
#
loop_
_entity.id
_entity.type
_entity.pdbx_description
1 polymer ?
#
loop_
_entity_poly.entity_id
_entity_poly.type
_entity_poly.pdbx_seq_one_letter_code
_entity_poly.pdbx_strand_id
1 'polypeptide(L)'
;MTTARVLLVDDEAPFIDTLSKRLVKRGLTVTTANSGPEALQKLGLGESFDVIVLDVKMPGMDGIETLKAIKNINPLVEVIMLTGHATVGSAIDGMKLGALDYLMKPCDLDLLLAKVQEAKMKKLKQEERINEARALHIALRRGD
;
A
#
# COMPACT_ATOMS: atom_id res chain seq x y z
N MET A 1 -14.14 6.54 -13.13
CA MET A 1 -13.54 5.96 -11.91
C MET A 1 -12.19 5.37 -12.25
N THR A 2 -11.17 5.77 -11.53
CA THR A 2 -9.81 5.28 -11.80
C THR A 2 -9.59 3.93 -11.12
N THR A 3 -9.17 2.92 -11.90
CA THR A 3 -8.84 1.61 -11.37
C THR A 3 -7.52 1.68 -10.60
N ALA A 4 -7.50 1.17 -9.39
CA ALA A 4 -6.30 1.05 -8.59
C ALA A 4 -5.80 -0.39 -8.59
N ARG A 5 -4.48 -0.56 -8.51
CA ARG A 5 -3.83 -1.85 -8.34
C ARG A 5 -3.46 -2.01 -6.87
N VAL A 6 -4.06 -3.00 -6.24
CA VAL A 6 -3.98 -3.23 -4.79
C VAL A 6 -3.30 -4.55 -4.49
N LEU A 7 -2.36 -4.54 -3.55
CA LEU A 7 -1.81 -5.74 -2.95
C LEU A 7 -2.39 -5.90 -1.54
N LEU A 8 -3.09 -7.01 -1.30
CA LEU A 8 -3.61 -7.34 0.04
C LEU A 8 -2.64 -8.29 0.72
N VAL A 9 -2.18 -7.93 1.90
CA VAL A 9 -1.21 -8.73 2.68
C VAL A 9 -1.82 -9.07 4.04
N ASP A 10 -2.11 -10.35 4.27
CA ASP A 10 -2.73 -10.82 5.50
C ASP A 10 -2.56 -12.34 5.57
N ASP A 11 -2.35 -12.88 6.76
CA ASP A 11 -2.21 -14.32 6.93
C ASP A 11 -3.54 -15.06 7.08
N GLU A 12 -4.65 -14.32 7.24
CA GLU A 12 -5.99 -14.89 7.31
C GLU A 12 -6.56 -15.09 5.91
N ALA A 13 -6.34 -16.29 5.34
CA ALA A 13 -6.75 -16.59 3.97
C ALA A 13 -8.25 -16.37 3.70
N PRO A 14 -9.20 -16.76 4.59
CA PRO A 14 -10.61 -16.48 4.35
C PRO A 14 -10.94 -14.99 4.28
N PHE A 15 -10.28 -14.17 5.09
CA PHE A 15 -10.45 -12.71 5.08
C PHE A 15 -9.97 -12.13 3.75
N ILE A 16 -8.77 -12.49 3.32
CA ILE A 16 -8.19 -12.04 2.04
C ILE A 16 -9.09 -12.42 0.87
N ASP A 17 -9.57 -13.66 0.84
CA ASP A 17 -10.41 -14.15 -0.25
C ASP A 17 -11.69 -13.33 -0.35
N THR A 18 -12.37 -13.12 0.76
CA THR A 18 -13.61 -12.35 0.80
C THR A 18 -13.39 -10.90 0.40
N LEU A 19 -12.38 -10.25 0.97
CA LEU A 19 -12.08 -8.84 0.67
C LEU A 19 -11.64 -8.66 -0.78
N SER A 20 -10.80 -9.56 -1.28
CA SER A 20 -10.35 -9.53 -2.67
C SER A 20 -11.53 -9.54 -3.64
N LYS A 21 -12.49 -10.45 -3.44
CA LYS A 21 -13.69 -10.55 -4.27
C LYS A 21 -14.52 -9.28 -4.24
N ARG A 22 -14.65 -8.66 -3.07
CA ARG A 22 -15.41 -7.42 -2.91
C ARG A 22 -14.76 -6.25 -3.63
N LEU A 23 -13.43 -6.14 -3.53
CA LEU A 23 -12.69 -5.07 -4.19
C LEU A 23 -12.70 -5.25 -5.72
N VAL A 24 -12.57 -6.47 -6.21
CA VAL A 24 -12.66 -6.77 -7.64
C VAL A 24 -14.03 -6.37 -8.21
N LYS A 25 -15.11 -6.61 -7.48
CA LYS A 25 -16.45 -6.18 -7.89
C LYS A 25 -16.57 -4.66 -8.00
N ARG A 26 -15.75 -3.92 -7.28
CA ARG A 26 -15.73 -2.45 -7.34
C ARG A 26 -14.75 -1.92 -8.40
N GLY A 27 -14.21 -2.80 -9.23
CA GLY A 27 -13.36 -2.42 -10.36
C GLY A 27 -11.87 -2.32 -10.07
N LEU A 28 -11.42 -2.78 -8.90
CA LEU A 28 -10.00 -2.76 -8.56
C LEU A 28 -9.30 -4.01 -9.07
N THR A 29 -8.02 -3.89 -9.39
CA THR A 29 -7.15 -5.02 -9.68
C THR A 29 -6.46 -5.44 -8.40
N VAL A 30 -6.67 -6.67 -7.96
CA VAL A 30 -6.20 -7.14 -6.64
C VAL A 30 -5.23 -8.31 -6.81
N THR A 31 -4.10 -8.19 -6.13
CA THR A 31 -3.14 -9.28 -5.94
C THR A 31 -3.08 -9.55 -4.43
N THR A 32 -2.86 -10.78 -4.04
CA THR A 32 -2.82 -11.17 -2.63
C THR A 32 -1.46 -11.74 -2.25
N ALA A 33 -1.09 -11.57 -0.98
CA ALA A 33 0.07 -12.20 -0.37
C ALA A 33 -0.32 -12.63 1.04
N ASN A 34 0.13 -13.81 1.45
CA ASN A 34 -0.23 -14.38 2.75
C ASN A 34 0.77 -14.07 3.86
N SER A 35 1.85 -13.36 3.53
CA SER A 35 2.90 -13.02 4.48
C SER A 35 3.69 -11.81 4.01
N GLY A 36 4.44 -11.22 4.93
CA GLY A 36 5.37 -10.13 4.61
C GLY A 36 6.41 -10.52 3.56
N PRO A 37 7.12 -11.64 3.73
CA PRO A 37 8.09 -12.09 2.74
C PRO A 37 7.50 -12.30 1.34
N GLU A 38 6.29 -12.86 1.25
CA GLU A 38 5.62 -13.03 -0.05
C GLU A 38 5.32 -11.67 -0.70
N ALA A 39 4.87 -10.70 0.07
CA ALA A 39 4.62 -9.35 -0.42
C ALA A 39 5.90 -8.71 -0.96
N LEU A 40 7.00 -8.83 -0.22
CA LEU A 40 8.29 -8.28 -0.63
C LEU A 40 8.82 -8.96 -1.89
N GLN A 41 8.59 -10.26 -2.03
CA GLN A 41 8.98 -11.01 -3.23
C GLN A 41 8.26 -10.45 -4.47
N LYS A 42 6.96 -10.19 -4.36
CA LYS A 42 6.17 -9.64 -5.47
C LYS A 42 6.65 -8.25 -5.87
N LEU A 43 6.97 -7.41 -4.91
CA LEU A 43 7.57 -6.10 -5.18
C LEU A 43 8.95 -6.23 -5.82
N GLY A 44 9.75 -7.18 -5.37
CA GLY A 44 11.09 -7.43 -5.91
C GLY A 44 11.08 -7.94 -7.34
N LEU A 45 9.99 -8.59 -7.79
CA LEU A 45 9.80 -9.05 -9.16
C LEU A 45 9.35 -7.91 -10.10
N GLY A 46 9.22 -6.70 -9.61
CA GLY A 46 8.83 -5.55 -10.42
C GLY A 46 7.33 -5.37 -10.59
N GLU A 47 6.50 -6.13 -9.87
CA GLU A 47 5.06 -5.88 -9.88
C GLU A 47 4.76 -4.51 -9.30
N SER A 48 3.94 -3.74 -9.99
CA SER A 48 3.60 -2.37 -9.62
C SER A 48 2.25 -2.32 -8.93
N PHE A 49 2.20 -1.64 -7.78
CA PHE A 49 0.97 -1.44 -7.02
C PHE A 49 0.80 0.04 -6.69
N ASP A 50 -0.45 0.50 -6.65
CA ASP A 50 -0.78 1.85 -6.20
C ASP A 50 -0.84 1.91 -4.68
N VAL A 51 -1.37 0.85 -4.07
CA VAL A 51 -1.55 0.76 -2.63
C VAL A 51 -1.38 -0.67 -2.15
N ILE A 52 -0.83 -0.81 -0.96
CA ILE A 52 -0.73 -2.08 -0.24
C ILE A 52 -1.60 -1.99 1.02
N VAL A 53 -2.53 -2.92 1.17
CA VAL A 53 -3.33 -3.06 2.40
C VAL A 53 -2.68 -4.16 3.22
N LEU A 54 -2.22 -3.84 4.41
CA LEU A 54 -1.29 -4.66 5.18
C LEU A 54 -1.76 -4.89 6.60
N ASP A 55 -1.84 -6.16 7.03
CA ASP A 55 -2.12 -6.52 8.41
C ASP A 55 -0.88 -6.31 9.29
N VAL A 56 -1.09 -5.99 10.56
CA VAL A 56 -0.01 -5.76 11.52
C VAL A 56 0.52 -7.07 12.09
N LYS A 57 -0.39 -7.92 12.57
CA LYS A 57 0.01 -9.12 13.30
C LYS A 57 0.02 -10.34 12.38
N MET A 58 1.21 -10.74 11.97
CA MET A 58 1.44 -11.92 11.13
C MET A 58 2.57 -12.76 11.73
N PRO A 59 2.53 -14.11 11.58
CA PRO A 59 3.63 -14.96 12.02
C PRO A 59 4.93 -14.61 11.30
N GLY A 60 6.04 -14.69 12.00
CA GLY A 60 7.35 -14.34 11.44
C GLY A 60 7.51 -12.83 11.30
N MET A 61 7.66 -12.34 10.08
CA MET A 61 7.76 -10.91 9.80
C MET A 61 6.39 -10.24 9.99
N ASP A 62 6.26 -9.33 10.96
CA ASP A 62 5.01 -8.62 11.20
C ASP A 62 4.80 -7.46 10.22
N GLY A 63 3.62 -6.82 10.32
CA GLY A 63 3.25 -5.74 9.40
C GLY A 63 4.12 -4.50 9.53
N ILE A 64 4.60 -4.18 10.71
CA ILE A 64 5.47 -3.01 10.92
C ILE A 64 6.83 -3.23 10.25
N GLU A 65 7.43 -4.41 10.44
CA GLU A 65 8.66 -4.80 9.75
C GLU A 65 8.47 -4.83 8.24
N THR A 66 7.34 -5.36 7.79
CA THR A 66 6.98 -5.41 6.35
C THR A 66 6.83 -4.01 5.77
N LEU A 67 6.14 -3.11 6.47
CA LEU A 67 5.98 -1.72 6.04
C LEU A 67 7.33 -1.03 5.83
N LYS A 68 8.23 -1.20 6.78
CA LYS A 68 9.57 -0.63 6.70
C LYS A 68 10.31 -1.13 5.46
N ALA A 69 10.25 -2.43 5.21
CA ALA A 69 10.90 -3.05 4.05
C ALA A 69 10.24 -2.58 2.73
N ILE A 70 8.92 -2.48 2.68
CA ILE A 70 8.19 -1.99 1.51
C ILE A 70 8.67 -0.58 1.15
N LYS A 71 8.72 0.31 2.12
CA LYS A 71 9.13 1.71 1.89
C LYS A 71 10.58 1.84 1.45
N ASN A 72 11.43 0.90 1.84
CA ASN A 72 12.82 0.84 1.36
C ASN A 72 12.90 0.39 -0.11
N ILE A 73 12.04 -0.55 -0.52
CA ILE A 73 12.02 -1.06 -1.90
C ILE A 73 11.33 -0.05 -2.84
N ASN A 74 10.18 0.48 -2.42
CA ASN A 74 9.39 1.41 -3.22
C ASN A 74 8.81 2.51 -2.33
N PRO A 75 9.49 3.66 -2.20
CA PRO A 75 9.01 4.73 -1.32
C PRO A 75 7.71 5.38 -1.79
N LEU A 76 7.33 5.23 -3.05
CA LEU A 76 6.13 5.88 -3.62
C LEU A 76 4.85 5.09 -3.43
N VAL A 77 4.93 3.78 -3.22
CA VAL A 77 3.72 3.00 -2.96
C VAL A 77 3.14 3.38 -1.60
N GLU A 78 1.84 3.60 -1.55
CA GLU A 78 1.18 3.94 -0.30
C GLU A 78 0.73 2.67 0.43
N VAL A 79 0.79 2.71 1.76
CA VAL A 79 0.41 1.56 2.60
C VAL A 79 -0.71 1.98 3.54
N ILE A 80 -1.77 1.17 3.57
CA ILE A 80 -2.87 1.29 4.53
C ILE A 80 -2.77 0.07 5.45
N MET A 81 -2.64 0.32 6.75
CA MET A 81 -2.66 -0.76 7.74
C MET A 81 -4.12 -1.12 8.02
N LEU A 82 -4.46 -2.41 7.94
CA LEU A 82 -5.82 -2.89 8.21
C LEU A 82 -5.73 -4.14 9.10
N THR A 83 -6.08 -4.00 10.37
CA THR A 83 -5.81 -5.06 11.35
C THR A 83 -6.92 -5.19 12.40
N GLY A 84 -7.12 -6.42 12.90
CA GLY A 84 -7.93 -6.69 14.09
C GLY A 84 -7.13 -6.60 15.39
N HIS A 85 -5.84 -6.33 15.33
CA HIS A 85 -4.92 -6.31 16.46
C HIS A 85 -4.30 -4.93 16.67
N ALA A 86 -5.15 -3.88 16.59
CA ALA A 86 -4.71 -2.51 16.73
C ALA A 86 -4.28 -2.21 18.18
N THR A 87 -3.13 -1.58 18.33
CA THR A 87 -2.69 -0.96 19.58
C THR A 87 -2.26 0.46 19.29
N VAL A 88 -2.24 1.30 20.32
CA VAL A 88 -1.76 2.68 20.18
C VAL A 88 -0.30 2.69 19.70
N GLY A 89 0.52 1.80 20.25
CA GLY A 89 1.93 1.69 19.87
C GLY A 89 2.11 1.31 18.40
N SER A 90 1.39 0.29 17.90
CA SER A 90 1.49 -0.12 16.51
C SER A 90 0.96 0.94 15.54
N ALA A 91 -0.09 1.68 15.93
CA ALA A 91 -0.61 2.77 15.13
C ALA A 91 0.41 3.90 14.99
N ILE A 92 1.04 4.28 16.10
CA ILE A 92 2.08 5.33 16.12
C ILE A 92 3.26 4.89 15.23
N ASP A 93 3.75 3.67 15.42
CA ASP A 93 4.87 3.15 14.64
C ASP A 93 4.56 3.10 13.15
N GLY A 94 3.37 2.62 12.78
CA GLY A 94 2.92 2.58 11.39
C GLY A 94 2.90 3.96 10.74
N MET A 95 2.32 4.93 11.41
CA MET A 95 2.25 6.30 10.87
C MET A 95 3.62 6.94 10.77
N LYS A 96 4.51 6.72 11.75
CA LYS A 96 5.90 7.22 11.71
C LYS A 96 6.71 6.61 10.56
N LEU A 97 6.45 5.36 10.22
CA LEU A 97 7.13 4.66 9.13
C LEU A 97 6.54 4.97 7.75
N GLY A 98 5.53 5.80 7.69
CA GLY A 98 4.98 6.30 6.44
C GLY A 98 3.71 5.62 5.96
N ALA A 99 2.97 4.91 6.81
CA ALA A 99 1.65 4.42 6.44
C ALA A 99 0.72 5.62 6.16
N LEU A 100 -0.11 5.50 5.14
CA LEU A 100 -1.09 6.53 4.82
C LEU A 100 -2.18 6.60 5.90
N ASP A 101 -2.64 5.45 6.36
CA ASP A 101 -3.65 5.36 7.40
C ASP A 101 -3.56 4.02 8.12
N TYR A 102 -4.29 3.94 9.23
CA TYR A 102 -4.33 2.77 10.11
C TYR A 102 -5.80 2.50 10.45
N LEU A 103 -6.36 1.42 9.90
CA LEU A 103 -7.77 1.07 10.03
C LEU A 103 -7.94 -0.22 10.83
N MET A 104 -9.06 -0.32 11.56
CA MET A 104 -9.38 -1.52 12.33
C MET A 104 -10.37 -2.43 11.59
N LYS A 105 -10.18 -3.75 11.69
CA LYS A 105 -11.17 -4.73 11.28
C LYS A 105 -12.27 -4.86 12.36
N PRO A 106 -13.54 -5.01 11.98
CA PRO A 106 -14.06 -4.92 10.63
C PRO A 106 -14.08 -3.48 10.13
N CYS A 107 -13.75 -3.29 8.87
CA CYS A 107 -13.71 -1.96 8.25
C CYS A 107 -14.83 -1.85 7.22
N ASP A 108 -15.49 -0.69 7.20
CA ASP A 108 -16.47 -0.39 6.17
C ASP A 108 -15.77 -0.37 4.80
N LEU A 109 -16.35 -1.10 3.84
CA LEU A 109 -15.79 -1.21 2.50
C LEU A 109 -15.67 0.16 1.83
N ASP A 110 -16.67 1.02 1.98
CA ASP A 110 -16.66 2.36 1.37
C ASP A 110 -15.53 3.21 1.95
N LEU A 111 -15.26 3.10 3.25
CA LEU A 111 -14.13 3.78 3.86
C LEU A 111 -12.81 3.28 3.29
N LEU A 112 -12.64 1.96 3.17
CA LEU A 112 -11.43 1.39 2.60
C LEU A 112 -11.24 1.84 1.15
N LEU A 113 -12.29 1.83 0.35
CA LEU A 113 -12.23 2.29 -1.04
C LEU A 113 -11.84 3.76 -1.14
N ALA A 114 -12.38 4.61 -0.26
CA ALA A 114 -11.99 6.02 -0.21
C ALA A 114 -10.50 6.18 0.08
N LYS A 115 -9.96 5.39 1.02
CA LYS A 115 -8.53 5.42 1.36
C LYS A 115 -7.66 4.88 0.22
N VAL A 116 -8.12 3.87 -0.51
CA VAL A 116 -7.42 3.36 -1.68
C VAL A 116 -7.33 4.43 -2.77
N GLN A 117 -8.40 5.17 -3.03
CA GLN A 117 -8.38 6.25 -4.00
C GLN A 117 -7.46 7.40 -3.56
N GLU A 118 -7.50 7.76 -2.28
CA GLU A 118 -6.59 8.75 -1.71
C GLU A 118 -5.13 8.33 -1.90
N ALA A 119 -4.82 7.06 -1.64
CA ALA A 119 -3.48 6.50 -1.82
C ALA A 119 -3.01 6.60 -3.27
N LYS A 120 -3.86 6.22 -4.21
CA LYS A 120 -3.55 6.29 -5.63
C LYS A 120 -3.26 7.72 -6.08
N MET A 121 -4.12 8.65 -5.67
CA MET A 121 -3.94 10.07 -6.05
C MET A 121 -2.67 10.65 -5.45
N LYS A 122 -2.33 10.30 -4.22
CA LYS A 122 -1.10 10.75 -3.58
C LYS A 122 0.13 10.24 -4.34
N LYS A 123 0.12 8.95 -4.71
CA LYS A 123 1.21 8.35 -5.47
C LYS A 123 1.39 9.05 -6.83
N LEU A 124 0.30 9.27 -7.55
CA LEU A 124 0.32 9.94 -8.85
C LEU A 124 0.89 11.35 -8.75
N LYS A 125 0.50 12.12 -7.76
CA LYS A 125 1.00 13.49 -7.55
C LYS A 125 2.50 13.49 -7.28
N GLN A 126 2.99 12.56 -6.48
CA GLN A 126 4.42 12.44 -6.19
C GLN A 126 5.20 12.05 -7.44
N GLU A 127 4.68 11.12 -8.23
CA GLU A 127 5.30 10.73 -9.51
C GLU A 127 5.36 11.91 -10.48
N GLU A 128 4.31 12.70 -10.58
CA GLU A 128 4.29 13.91 -11.41
C GLU A 128 5.35 14.91 -10.97
N ARG A 129 5.47 15.17 -9.68
CA ARG A 129 6.47 16.09 -9.12
C ARG A 129 7.89 15.64 -9.44
N ILE A 130 8.17 14.35 -9.34
CA ILE A 130 9.47 13.78 -9.67
C ILE A 130 9.76 13.95 -11.15
N ASN A 131 8.78 13.65 -12.01
CA ASN A 131 8.94 13.79 -13.46
C ASN A 131 9.15 15.24 -13.87
N GLU A 132 8.42 16.18 -13.30
CA GLU A 132 8.60 17.62 -13.53
C GLU A 132 9.97 18.10 -13.10
N ALA A 133 10.42 17.68 -11.91
CA ALA A 133 11.75 18.05 -11.42
C ALA A 133 12.86 17.50 -12.32
N ARG A 134 12.71 16.26 -12.79
CA ARG A 134 13.66 15.66 -13.73
C ARG A 134 13.69 16.40 -15.07
N ALA A 135 12.53 16.74 -15.61
CA ALA A 135 12.40 17.48 -16.85
C ALA A 135 13.07 18.86 -16.74
N LEU A 136 12.81 19.58 -15.65
CA LEU A 136 13.45 20.88 -15.39
C LEU A 136 14.96 20.75 -15.28
N HIS A 137 15.44 19.73 -14.56
CA HIS A 137 16.87 19.49 -14.41
C HIS A 137 17.56 19.23 -15.76
N ILE A 138 16.93 18.43 -16.62
CA ILE A 138 17.43 18.16 -17.97
C ILE A 138 17.47 19.45 -18.80
N ALA A 139 16.42 20.25 -18.78
CA ALA A 139 16.35 21.52 -19.48
C ALA A 139 17.47 22.47 -19.03
N LEU A 140 17.67 22.61 -17.72
CA LEU A 140 18.75 23.47 -17.17
C LEU A 140 20.13 22.97 -17.56
N ARG A 141 20.35 21.67 -17.61
CA ARG A 141 21.63 21.09 -18.03
C ARG A 141 21.96 21.39 -19.50
N ARG A 142 20.95 21.53 -20.34
CA ARG A 142 21.11 21.85 -21.76
C ARG A 142 21.27 23.33 -22.02
N GLY A 143 21.09 24.18 -21.02
CA GLY A 143 21.13 25.63 -21.19
C GLY A 143 19.86 26.19 -21.84
N ASP A 144 18.77 25.43 -21.79
CA ASP A 144 17.48 25.85 -22.35
C ASP A 144 16.70 26.77 -21.35
#